data_a5f45e018db5d3954c15ceaf97218a59
#
_entry.id   a5f45e018db5d3954c15ceaf97218a59
#
_cell.length_a   1.000
_cell.length_b   1.000
_cell.length_c   1.000
_cell.angle_alpha   90.00
_cell.angle_beta   90.00
_cell.angle_gamma   90.00
#
_symmetry.space_group_name_H-M   'P 1'
#
loop_
_entity.id
_entity.type
_entity.pdbx_description
1 polymer ?
#
loop_
_entity_poly.entity_id
_entity_poly.type
_entity_poly.pdbx_seq_one_letter_code
_entity_poly.pdbx_strand_id
1 'polypeptide(L)'
;DELDISGKTIAVEPVGCAVTAHNYFDFDVVQAAHGRAPAVATGIKRSLPDRVVFTYQGDGDLASIGTAETVHSAARGENITVIFINNTIYGMTGGQMAPTSLPGQVTQTSPYGRDPKIQGNPVRVCEMLATLDGPSYIARVSTDSVPHIKDAKKAIKKAFENQINGKGFSIVEVLSTCPTNWGMSPVEAMQRVRDEMIPYYPLGVFKDIEDVEEDK
;
A
#
# COMPACT_ATOMS: atom_id res chain seq x y z
N ASP A 1 11.49 8.84 12.72
CA ASP A 1 11.87 9.93 13.66
C ASP A 1 10.88 10.04 14.82
N GLU A 2 9.56 10.27 14.58
CA GLU A 2 8.58 10.50 15.67
C GLU A 2 8.46 9.34 16.67
N LEU A 3 8.72 8.10 16.25
CA LEU A 3 8.65 6.90 17.09
C LEU A 3 10.02 6.45 17.62
N ASP A 4 11.10 7.11 17.21
CA ASP A 4 12.49 6.77 17.57
C ASP A 4 12.84 5.29 17.35
N ILE A 5 12.50 4.78 16.17
CA ILE A 5 12.64 3.35 15.80
C ILE A 5 13.61 3.10 14.66
N SER A 6 14.27 4.13 14.09
CA SER A 6 15.12 3.98 12.88
C SER A 6 16.20 2.91 13.08
N GLY A 7 16.88 2.88 14.22
CA GLY A 7 17.94 1.92 14.53
C GLY A 7 17.50 0.45 14.68
N LYS A 8 16.20 0.17 14.64
CA LYS A 8 15.65 -1.21 14.68
C LYS A 8 14.64 -1.49 13.57
N THR A 9 14.55 -0.60 12.58
CA THR A 9 13.63 -0.72 11.45
C THR A 9 14.31 -1.40 10.26
N ILE A 10 13.58 -2.29 9.61
CA ILE A 10 13.98 -2.95 8.37
C ILE A 10 12.86 -2.77 7.35
N ALA A 11 13.16 -2.12 6.23
CA ALA A 11 12.24 -2.04 5.10
C ALA A 11 12.46 -3.21 4.14
N VAL A 12 11.39 -3.70 3.53
CA VAL A 12 11.45 -4.65 2.43
C VAL A 12 10.87 -4.00 1.18
N GLU A 13 11.73 -3.79 0.20
CA GLU A 13 11.41 -3.17 -1.08
C GLU A 13 11.31 -4.22 -2.17
N PRO A 14 10.17 -4.34 -2.86
CA PRO A 14 10.05 -5.21 -4.02
C PRO A 14 10.41 -4.48 -5.32
N VAL A 15 10.15 -5.13 -6.45
CA VAL A 15 10.34 -4.56 -7.79
C VAL A 15 9.27 -3.50 -8.12
N GLY A 16 9.67 -2.49 -8.84
CA GLY A 16 8.88 -1.32 -9.25
C GLY A 16 9.51 -0.01 -8.76
N CYS A 17 8.83 1.11 -8.87
CA CYS A 17 9.38 2.41 -8.42
C CYS A 17 9.79 2.40 -6.93
N ALA A 18 9.18 1.55 -6.14
CA ALA A 18 9.51 1.35 -4.72
C ALA A 18 10.97 0.89 -4.49
N VAL A 19 11.59 0.19 -5.46
CA VAL A 19 12.96 -0.33 -5.33
C VAL A 19 14.02 0.78 -5.18
N THR A 20 13.68 2.02 -5.45
CA THR A 20 14.60 3.16 -5.28
C THR A 20 14.45 3.86 -3.93
N ALA A 21 13.53 3.41 -3.08
CA ALA A 21 13.26 4.07 -1.79
C ALA A 21 14.45 3.99 -0.82
N HIS A 22 15.31 2.97 -0.95
CA HIS A 22 16.57 2.86 -0.18
C HIS A 22 17.49 4.08 -0.35
N ASN A 23 17.39 4.84 -1.43
CA ASN A 23 18.16 6.08 -1.58
C ASN A 23 17.67 7.23 -0.66
N TYR A 24 16.52 7.04 -0.02
CA TYR A 24 15.84 8.04 0.81
C TYR A 24 15.62 7.58 2.25
N PHE A 25 15.80 6.29 2.54
CA PHE A 25 15.65 5.72 3.87
C PHE A 25 16.99 5.67 4.60
N ASP A 26 17.00 6.13 5.85
CA ASP A 26 18.16 6.07 6.74
C ASP A 26 18.02 4.93 7.76
N PHE A 27 17.80 3.70 7.26
CA PHE A 27 17.72 2.46 8.02
C PHE A 27 17.93 1.26 7.08
N ASP A 28 18.01 0.05 7.65
CA ASP A 28 18.27 -1.16 6.90
C ASP A 28 17.18 -1.47 5.86
N VAL A 29 17.59 -1.83 4.66
CA VAL A 29 16.71 -2.17 3.55
C VAL A 29 17.09 -3.52 2.94
N VAL A 30 16.10 -4.35 2.67
CA VAL A 30 16.24 -5.63 1.97
C VAL A 30 15.40 -5.60 0.70
N GLN A 31 16.02 -5.91 -0.44
CA GLN A 31 15.28 -6.05 -1.69
C GLN A 31 14.67 -7.45 -1.82
N ALA A 32 13.40 -7.51 -2.18
CA ALA A 32 12.67 -8.75 -2.46
C ALA A 32 12.38 -8.90 -3.95
N ALA A 33 12.21 -10.13 -4.40
CA ALA A 33 11.66 -10.39 -5.73
C ALA A 33 10.24 -9.81 -5.86
N HIS A 34 9.83 -9.54 -7.09
CA HIS A 34 8.52 -8.94 -7.41
C HIS A 34 7.37 -9.71 -6.76
N GLY A 35 6.54 -9.02 -5.99
CA GLY A 35 5.40 -9.57 -5.25
C GLY A 35 5.76 -10.33 -3.97
N ARG A 36 7.03 -10.45 -3.61
CA ARG A 36 7.46 -11.31 -2.48
C ARG A 36 7.78 -10.56 -1.19
N ALA A 37 7.61 -9.23 -1.19
CA ALA A 37 7.94 -8.42 -0.02
C ALA A 37 7.22 -8.86 1.27
N PRO A 38 5.91 -9.17 1.30
CA PRO A 38 5.25 -9.62 2.52
C PRO A 38 5.78 -10.97 3.04
N ALA A 39 6.16 -11.88 2.14
CA ALA A 39 6.77 -13.16 2.52
C ALA A 39 8.17 -12.98 3.12
N VAL A 40 9.00 -12.12 2.49
CA VAL A 40 10.33 -11.78 3.01
C VAL A 40 10.23 -11.08 4.36
N ALA A 41 9.34 -10.09 4.48
CA ALA A 41 9.07 -9.37 5.72
C ALA A 41 8.62 -10.32 6.85
N THR A 42 7.73 -11.27 6.53
CA THR A 42 7.30 -12.33 7.47
C THR A 42 8.51 -13.15 7.96
N GLY A 43 9.39 -13.57 7.05
CA GLY A 43 10.60 -14.34 7.41
C GLY A 43 11.53 -13.54 8.31
N ILE A 44 11.78 -12.26 7.97
CA ILE A 44 12.63 -11.37 8.78
C ILE A 44 12.00 -11.15 10.16
N LYS A 45 10.71 -10.82 10.22
CA LYS A 45 10.03 -10.55 11.50
C LYS A 45 10.01 -11.76 12.42
N ARG A 46 9.82 -12.96 11.89
CA ARG A 46 9.85 -14.20 12.69
C ARG A 46 11.25 -14.56 13.17
N SER A 47 12.29 -14.23 12.39
CA SER A 47 13.69 -14.46 12.77
C SER A 47 14.23 -13.39 13.72
N LEU A 48 13.72 -12.18 13.61
CA LEU A 48 14.13 -10.99 14.38
C LEU A 48 12.91 -10.31 15.00
N PRO A 49 12.27 -10.92 16.01
CA PRO A 49 10.99 -10.48 16.54
C PRO A 49 11.00 -9.05 17.13
N ASP A 50 12.16 -8.59 17.60
CA ASP A 50 12.33 -7.26 18.20
C ASP A 50 12.48 -6.14 17.15
N ARG A 51 12.64 -6.49 15.86
CA ARG A 51 12.75 -5.51 14.78
C ARG A 51 11.37 -5.02 14.32
N VAL A 52 11.33 -3.77 13.91
CA VAL A 52 10.17 -3.21 13.19
C VAL A 52 10.37 -3.49 11.71
N VAL A 53 9.47 -4.27 11.12
CA VAL A 53 9.60 -4.71 9.72
C VAL A 53 8.42 -4.23 8.92
N PHE A 54 8.67 -3.54 7.82
CA PHE A 54 7.59 -3.08 6.94
C PHE A 54 7.93 -3.32 5.47
N THR A 55 6.89 -3.38 4.63
CA THR A 55 7.03 -3.39 3.18
C THR A 55 6.60 -2.06 2.59
N TYR A 56 7.24 -1.64 1.49
CA TYR A 56 6.88 -0.45 0.73
C TYR A 56 6.64 -0.84 -0.73
N GLN A 57 5.38 -0.95 -1.13
CA GLN A 57 4.98 -1.63 -2.36
C GLN A 57 4.07 -0.78 -3.23
N GLY A 58 4.26 -0.83 -4.56
CA GLY A 58 3.32 -0.29 -5.53
C GLY A 58 2.15 -1.24 -5.82
N ASP A 59 1.13 -0.74 -6.49
CA ASP A 59 -0.08 -1.49 -6.85
C ASP A 59 0.18 -2.62 -7.85
N GLY A 60 1.06 -2.42 -8.82
CA GLY A 60 1.48 -3.47 -9.73
C GLY A 60 2.28 -4.59 -9.06
N ASP A 61 2.88 -4.34 -7.91
CA ASP A 61 3.55 -5.35 -7.11
C ASP A 61 2.57 -6.05 -6.17
N LEU A 62 1.95 -5.31 -5.27
CA LEU A 62 1.12 -5.85 -4.20
C LEU A 62 -0.19 -6.47 -4.72
N ALA A 63 -0.91 -5.76 -5.58
CA ALA A 63 -2.24 -6.15 -6.03
C ALA A 63 -2.24 -7.01 -7.32
N SER A 64 -1.05 -7.33 -7.86
CA SER A 64 -0.86 -8.22 -9.00
C SER A 64 -0.13 -9.49 -8.57
N ILE A 65 1.17 -9.58 -8.87
CA ILE A 65 1.98 -10.77 -8.60
C ILE A 65 2.11 -11.08 -7.10
N GLY A 66 1.96 -10.09 -6.22
CA GLY A 66 2.06 -10.21 -4.75
C GLY A 66 0.73 -10.41 -4.03
N THR A 67 -0.38 -10.59 -4.74
CA THR A 67 -1.70 -10.70 -4.11
C THR A 67 -1.77 -11.87 -3.11
N ALA A 68 -1.26 -13.04 -3.46
CA ALA A 68 -1.28 -14.21 -2.59
C ALA A 68 -0.46 -13.99 -1.32
N GLU A 69 0.75 -13.43 -1.43
CA GLU A 69 1.62 -13.14 -0.30
C GLU A 69 0.98 -12.12 0.65
N THR A 70 0.35 -11.10 0.10
CA THR A 70 -0.35 -10.07 0.87
C THR A 70 -1.56 -10.67 1.61
N VAL A 71 -2.42 -11.41 0.91
CA VAL A 71 -3.61 -12.05 1.50
C VAL A 71 -3.21 -13.04 2.59
N HIS A 72 -2.21 -13.90 2.35
CA HIS A 72 -1.80 -14.89 3.33
C HIS A 72 -1.08 -14.27 4.53
N SER A 73 -0.31 -13.20 4.36
CA SER A 73 0.31 -12.48 5.48
C SER A 73 -0.75 -11.79 6.33
N ALA A 74 -1.76 -11.18 5.70
CA ALA A 74 -2.89 -10.58 6.38
C ALA A 74 -3.74 -11.65 7.11
N ALA A 75 -4.10 -12.75 6.43
CA ALA A 75 -4.90 -13.82 7.04
C ALA A 75 -4.24 -14.46 8.28
N ARG A 76 -2.91 -14.56 8.28
CA ARG A 76 -2.15 -15.04 9.45
C ARG A 76 -1.95 -14.01 10.54
N GLY A 77 -2.33 -12.74 10.32
CA GLY A 77 -2.07 -11.66 11.26
C GLY A 77 -0.58 -11.44 11.53
N GLU A 78 0.28 -11.58 10.50
CA GLU A 78 1.73 -11.41 10.66
C GLU A 78 2.05 -10.03 11.23
N ASN A 79 2.91 -9.96 12.23
CA ASN A 79 3.22 -8.69 12.90
C ASN A 79 4.15 -7.81 12.05
N ILE A 80 3.66 -7.38 10.89
CA ILE A 80 4.33 -6.49 9.93
C ILE A 80 3.42 -5.33 9.53
N THR A 81 4.04 -4.25 9.04
CA THR A 81 3.32 -3.11 8.47
C THR A 81 3.49 -3.10 6.95
N VAL A 82 2.41 -2.90 6.22
CA VAL A 82 2.43 -2.78 4.76
C VAL A 82 2.08 -1.35 4.36
N ILE A 83 3.00 -0.66 3.70
CA ILE A 83 2.75 0.64 3.06
C ILE A 83 2.53 0.37 1.57
N PHE A 84 1.30 0.58 1.14
CA PHE A 84 0.84 0.26 -0.19
C PHE A 84 0.56 1.54 -0.99
N ILE A 85 1.37 1.82 -1.99
CA ILE A 85 1.22 2.99 -2.88
C ILE A 85 0.35 2.59 -4.07
N ASN A 86 -0.84 3.15 -4.14
CA ASN A 86 -1.77 2.96 -5.25
C ASN A 86 -1.79 4.21 -6.14
N ASN A 87 -1.21 4.10 -7.33
CA ASN A 87 -1.26 5.14 -8.36
C ASN A 87 -1.97 4.67 -9.64
N THR A 88 -2.69 3.56 -9.59
CA THR A 88 -3.52 3.02 -10.67
C THR A 88 -2.79 2.67 -11.96
N ILE A 89 -1.46 2.47 -11.93
CA ILE A 89 -0.68 2.19 -13.15
C ILE A 89 0.68 1.55 -12.81
N TYR A 90 1.21 0.69 -13.70
CA TYR A 90 2.61 0.27 -13.61
C TYR A 90 3.53 1.43 -13.99
N GLY A 91 4.15 2.08 -12.98
CA GLY A 91 4.95 3.27 -13.21
C GLY A 91 6.31 2.99 -13.87
N MET A 92 7.10 2.08 -13.30
CA MET A 92 8.49 1.84 -13.69
C MET A 92 8.62 1.33 -15.15
N THR A 93 7.71 0.51 -15.61
CA THR A 93 7.78 -0.15 -16.91
C THR A 93 7.16 0.66 -18.05
N GLY A 94 6.63 1.85 -17.77
CA GLY A 94 6.17 2.77 -18.82
C GLY A 94 4.65 2.87 -18.96
N GLY A 95 3.87 2.52 -17.95
CA GLY A 95 2.47 2.88 -17.91
C GLY A 95 1.47 1.80 -18.36
N GLN A 96 1.73 0.53 -18.09
CA GLN A 96 0.77 -0.54 -18.35
C GLN A 96 -0.38 -0.50 -17.35
N MET A 97 -1.50 -1.13 -17.70
CA MET A 97 -2.67 -1.26 -16.83
C MET A 97 -2.32 -2.10 -15.59
N ALA A 98 -2.52 -1.53 -14.41
CA ALA A 98 -2.41 -2.22 -13.13
C ALA A 98 -3.75 -2.85 -12.72
N PRO A 99 -3.76 -3.80 -11.77
CA PRO A 99 -5.00 -4.34 -11.22
C PRO A 99 -5.92 -3.25 -10.64
N THR A 100 -5.35 -2.14 -10.20
CA THR A 100 -6.04 -0.98 -9.60
C THR A 100 -6.43 0.10 -10.61
N SER A 101 -6.03 0.01 -11.88
CA SER A 101 -6.40 1.00 -12.90
C SER A 101 -7.91 1.17 -13.00
N LEU A 102 -8.39 2.43 -13.03
CA LEU A 102 -9.81 2.75 -13.01
C LEU A 102 -10.54 2.32 -14.30
N PRO A 103 -11.86 2.06 -14.26
CA PRO A 103 -12.65 1.89 -15.48
C PRO A 103 -12.49 3.10 -16.40
N GLY A 104 -12.30 2.87 -17.69
CA GLY A 104 -12.05 3.91 -18.68
C GLY A 104 -10.63 4.48 -18.69
N GLN A 105 -9.76 4.13 -17.73
CA GLN A 105 -8.39 4.63 -17.69
C GLN A 105 -7.58 4.14 -18.90
N VAL A 106 -7.07 5.08 -19.67
CA VAL A 106 -6.15 4.81 -20.79
C VAL A 106 -4.75 4.50 -20.24
N THR A 107 -4.17 3.43 -20.71
CA THR A 107 -2.81 2.97 -20.38
C THR A 107 -2.14 2.36 -21.61
N GLN A 108 -0.85 2.03 -21.54
CA GLN A 108 -0.14 1.38 -22.64
C GLN A 108 -0.77 0.05 -23.09
N THR A 109 -1.39 -0.69 -22.17
CA THR A 109 -2.04 -1.97 -22.47
C THR A 109 -3.58 -1.89 -22.48
N SER A 110 -4.14 -0.71 -22.28
CA SER A 110 -5.57 -0.39 -22.47
C SER A 110 -5.72 0.94 -23.22
N PRO A 111 -5.34 1.00 -24.51
CA PRO A 111 -5.28 2.27 -25.26
C PRO A 111 -6.66 2.91 -25.53
N TYR A 112 -7.72 2.14 -25.41
CA TYR A 112 -9.12 2.61 -25.54
C TYR A 112 -9.82 2.79 -24.18
N GLY A 113 -9.05 2.75 -23.08
CA GLY A 113 -9.54 2.72 -21.72
C GLY A 113 -9.81 1.30 -21.20
N ARG A 114 -9.71 1.12 -19.87
CA ARG A 114 -10.04 -0.16 -19.23
C ARG A 114 -11.54 -0.44 -19.38
N ASP A 115 -11.88 -1.53 -20.04
CA ASP A 115 -13.25 -2.05 -20.10
C ASP A 115 -13.43 -3.18 -19.05
N PRO A 116 -14.24 -2.98 -18.00
CA PRO A 116 -14.48 -4.02 -16.99
C PRO A 116 -15.04 -5.33 -17.53
N LYS A 117 -15.72 -5.30 -18.69
CA LYS A 117 -16.26 -6.52 -19.33
C LYS A 117 -15.18 -7.39 -19.97
N ILE A 118 -14.05 -6.77 -20.34
CA ILE A 118 -12.94 -7.46 -21.03
C ILE A 118 -11.78 -7.70 -20.03
N GLN A 119 -11.42 -6.67 -19.26
CA GLN A 119 -10.21 -6.64 -18.43
C GLN A 119 -10.50 -6.77 -16.92
N GLY A 120 -11.78 -6.97 -16.56
CA GLY A 120 -12.22 -7.07 -15.18
C GLY A 120 -12.24 -5.74 -14.43
N ASN A 121 -12.84 -5.76 -13.25
CA ASN A 121 -12.93 -4.59 -12.38
C ASN A 121 -11.62 -4.33 -11.63
N PRO A 122 -11.36 -3.08 -11.23
CA PRO A 122 -10.24 -2.76 -10.35
C PRO A 122 -10.34 -3.49 -9.00
N VAL A 123 -9.18 -3.95 -8.52
CA VAL A 123 -9.08 -4.61 -7.21
C VAL A 123 -9.14 -3.56 -6.09
N ARG A 124 -10.02 -3.77 -5.12
CA ARG A 124 -10.15 -2.94 -3.92
C ARG A 124 -9.48 -3.67 -2.75
N VAL A 125 -8.20 -3.37 -2.53
CA VAL A 125 -7.36 -4.13 -1.60
C VAL A 125 -7.83 -3.98 -0.15
N CYS A 126 -8.12 -2.76 0.31
CA CYS A 126 -8.58 -2.53 1.68
C CYS A 126 -9.88 -3.28 1.98
N GLU A 127 -10.87 -3.19 1.09
CA GLU A 127 -12.15 -3.87 1.24
C GLU A 127 -11.98 -5.40 1.22
N MET A 128 -11.15 -5.92 0.34
CA MET A 128 -10.86 -7.35 0.27
C MET A 128 -10.20 -7.86 1.56
N LEU A 129 -9.19 -7.16 2.06
CA LEU A 129 -8.48 -7.57 3.28
C LEU A 129 -9.30 -7.36 4.55
N ALA A 130 -10.24 -6.42 4.55
CA ALA A 130 -11.13 -6.18 5.70
C ALA A 130 -12.07 -7.37 6.00
N THR A 131 -12.26 -8.28 5.03
CA THR A 131 -13.03 -9.51 5.23
C THR A 131 -12.27 -10.60 6.02
N LEU A 132 -10.97 -10.42 6.23
CA LEU A 132 -10.12 -11.35 6.96
C LEU A 132 -10.09 -11.03 8.46
N ASP A 133 -9.97 -12.04 9.31
CA ASP A 133 -9.90 -11.87 10.77
C ASP A 133 -8.53 -11.37 11.24
N GLY A 134 -7.46 -11.76 10.54
CA GLY A 134 -6.08 -11.51 10.95
C GLY A 134 -5.58 -10.06 10.98
N PRO A 135 -6.01 -9.13 10.09
CA PRO A 135 -5.54 -7.75 10.15
C PRO A 135 -6.04 -7.02 11.39
N SER A 136 -5.14 -6.27 12.03
CA SER A 136 -5.45 -5.38 13.15
C SER A 136 -5.84 -3.97 12.71
N TYR A 137 -5.28 -3.49 11.58
CA TYR A 137 -5.56 -2.16 11.08
C TYR A 137 -5.49 -2.11 9.55
N ILE A 138 -6.51 -1.53 8.94
CA ILE A 138 -6.61 -1.31 7.49
C ILE A 138 -7.12 0.09 7.25
N ALA A 139 -6.34 0.92 6.57
CA ALA A 139 -6.73 2.28 6.23
C ALA A 139 -6.37 2.64 4.79
N ARG A 140 -7.18 3.50 4.18
CA ARG A 140 -6.86 4.16 2.91
C ARG A 140 -6.80 5.66 3.10
N VAL A 141 -5.69 6.24 2.66
CA VAL A 141 -5.37 7.66 2.77
C VAL A 141 -4.93 8.21 1.42
N SER A 142 -4.63 9.50 1.33
CA SER A 142 -4.17 10.14 0.11
C SER A 142 -3.08 11.18 0.38
N THR A 143 -2.34 11.56 -0.66
CA THR A 143 -1.30 12.61 -0.60
C THR A 143 -1.62 13.81 -1.50
N ASP A 144 -2.85 13.95 -1.96
CA ASP A 144 -3.29 15.01 -2.88
C ASP A 144 -3.42 16.41 -2.25
N SER A 145 -3.44 16.50 -0.92
CA SER A 145 -3.62 17.76 -0.19
C SER A 145 -2.93 17.74 1.17
N VAL A 146 -2.65 18.94 1.73
CA VAL A 146 -2.03 19.05 3.06
C VAL A 146 -2.84 18.38 4.18
N PRO A 147 -4.18 18.51 4.25
CA PRO A 147 -4.97 17.75 5.23
C PRO A 147 -4.80 16.23 5.06
N HIS A 148 -4.93 15.71 3.85
CA HIS A 148 -4.79 14.27 3.59
C HIS A 148 -3.37 13.75 3.88
N ILE A 149 -2.31 14.54 3.65
CA ILE A 149 -0.94 14.19 4.07
C ILE A 149 -0.84 14.06 5.59
N LYS A 150 -1.50 14.95 6.35
CA LYS A 150 -1.52 14.84 7.82
C LYS A 150 -2.24 13.57 8.28
N ASP A 151 -3.35 13.23 7.63
CA ASP A 151 -4.09 12.00 7.96
C ASP A 151 -3.31 10.76 7.54
N ALA A 152 -2.61 10.79 6.40
CA ALA A 152 -1.69 9.72 5.99
C ALA A 152 -0.58 9.49 7.04
N LYS A 153 0.04 10.55 7.55
CA LYS A 153 1.04 10.45 8.62
C LYS A 153 0.47 9.80 9.88
N LYS A 154 -0.75 10.17 10.30
CA LYS A 154 -1.41 9.57 11.48
C LYS A 154 -1.68 8.08 11.25
N ALA A 155 -2.23 7.70 10.09
CA ALA A 155 -2.55 6.32 9.76
C ALA A 155 -1.28 5.45 9.72
N ILE A 156 -0.22 5.93 9.09
CA ILE A 156 1.08 5.24 9.03
C ILE A 156 1.66 5.09 10.44
N LYS A 157 1.64 6.16 11.25
CA LYS A 157 2.11 6.09 12.64
C LYS A 157 1.35 5.05 13.44
N LYS A 158 0.01 5.04 13.37
CA LYS A 158 -0.83 4.03 14.04
C LYS A 158 -0.49 2.61 13.59
N ALA A 159 -0.28 2.37 12.31
CA ALA A 159 0.11 1.07 11.79
C ALA A 159 1.44 0.57 12.39
N PHE A 160 2.44 1.45 12.52
CA PHE A 160 3.70 1.12 13.19
C PHE A 160 3.52 0.91 14.70
N GLU A 161 2.72 1.73 15.38
CA GLU A 161 2.39 1.56 16.79
C GLU A 161 1.72 0.21 17.06
N ASN A 162 0.80 -0.22 16.19
CA ASN A 162 0.18 -1.55 16.26
C ASN A 162 1.24 -2.67 16.14
N GLN A 163 2.17 -2.56 15.21
CA GLN A 163 3.26 -3.53 15.09
C GLN A 163 4.16 -3.57 16.32
N ILE A 164 4.55 -2.41 16.86
CA ILE A 164 5.40 -2.29 18.06
C ILE A 164 4.69 -2.95 19.26
N ASN A 165 3.38 -2.78 19.37
CA ASN A 165 2.55 -3.34 20.43
C ASN A 165 2.14 -4.80 20.20
N GLY A 166 2.63 -5.44 19.12
CA GLY A 166 2.37 -6.85 18.83
C GLY A 166 0.93 -7.15 18.37
N LYS A 167 0.19 -6.14 17.89
CA LYS A 167 -1.22 -6.28 17.47
C LYS A 167 -1.40 -7.01 16.13
N GLY A 168 -0.32 -7.33 15.41
CA GLY A 168 -0.36 -8.09 14.17
C GLY A 168 -0.32 -7.23 12.91
N PHE A 169 -0.98 -7.69 11.83
CA PHE A 169 -0.90 -7.13 10.49
C PHE A 169 -1.59 -5.78 10.36
N SER A 170 -0.86 -4.81 9.84
CA SER A 170 -1.43 -3.50 9.50
C SER A 170 -1.10 -3.13 8.07
N ILE A 171 -2.06 -2.53 7.35
CA ILE A 171 -1.85 -1.99 5.99
C ILE A 171 -2.41 -0.59 5.86
N VAL A 172 -1.62 0.30 5.24
CA VAL A 172 -2.06 1.64 4.84
C VAL A 172 -1.90 1.77 3.33
N GLU A 173 -3.04 1.82 2.63
CA GLU A 173 -3.10 2.15 1.21
C GLU A 173 -3.06 3.66 1.04
N VAL A 174 -2.08 4.14 0.26
CA VAL A 174 -1.85 5.56 -0.01
C VAL A 174 -2.16 5.83 -1.48
N LEU A 175 -3.26 6.52 -1.75
CA LEU A 175 -3.56 7.02 -3.10
C LEU A 175 -2.54 8.11 -3.45
N SER A 176 -1.83 7.91 -4.55
CA SER A 176 -0.73 8.75 -4.98
C SER A 176 -0.80 9.02 -6.48
N THR A 177 0.03 9.94 -6.96
CA THR A 177 0.09 10.34 -8.35
C THR A 177 1.14 9.57 -9.14
N CYS A 178 0.93 9.46 -10.46
CA CYS A 178 1.96 9.09 -11.43
C CYS A 178 1.92 10.04 -12.65
N PRO A 179 2.33 11.32 -12.50
CA PRO A 179 2.16 12.34 -13.54
C PRO A 179 2.75 11.93 -14.89
N THR A 180 3.94 11.34 -14.88
CA THR A 180 4.65 10.91 -16.09
C THR A 180 3.83 9.91 -16.93
N ASN A 181 3.33 8.83 -16.31
CA ASN A 181 2.59 7.80 -17.04
C ASN A 181 1.12 8.15 -17.27
N TRP A 182 0.59 9.13 -16.54
CA TRP A 182 -0.73 9.70 -16.83
C TRP A 182 -0.68 10.80 -17.90
N GLY A 183 0.53 11.28 -18.28
CA GLY A 183 0.71 12.37 -19.23
C GLY A 183 0.18 13.71 -18.70
N MET A 184 0.28 13.95 -17.40
CA MET A 184 -0.29 15.10 -16.69
C MET A 184 0.79 15.92 -16.01
N SER A 185 0.53 17.21 -15.80
CA SER A 185 1.33 17.99 -14.86
C SER A 185 1.10 17.50 -13.41
N PRO A 186 2.01 17.78 -12.46
CA PRO A 186 1.83 17.39 -11.06
C PRO A 186 0.53 17.92 -10.43
N VAL A 187 0.10 19.12 -10.81
CA VAL A 187 -1.12 19.75 -10.30
C VAL A 187 -2.37 19.02 -10.83
N GLU A 188 -2.42 18.74 -12.14
CA GLU A 188 -3.50 17.97 -12.75
C GLU A 188 -3.57 16.55 -12.18
N ALA A 189 -2.42 15.93 -11.95
CA ALA A 189 -2.37 14.60 -11.33
C ALA A 189 -2.93 14.58 -9.90
N MET A 190 -2.65 15.61 -9.09
CA MET A 190 -3.28 15.75 -7.76
C MET A 190 -4.80 15.99 -7.88
N GLN A 191 -5.24 16.77 -8.88
CA GLN A 191 -6.66 16.96 -9.12
C GLN A 191 -7.35 15.65 -9.53
N ARG A 192 -6.72 14.85 -10.39
CA ARG A 192 -7.22 13.53 -10.77
C ARG A 192 -7.39 12.59 -9.58
N VAL A 193 -6.47 12.59 -8.61
CA VAL A 193 -6.64 11.81 -7.39
C VAL A 193 -7.93 12.20 -6.68
N ARG A 194 -8.25 13.50 -6.58
CA ARG A 194 -9.46 13.99 -5.93
C ARG A 194 -10.74 13.65 -6.70
N ASP A 195 -10.71 13.83 -8.01
CA ASP A 195 -11.93 13.78 -8.83
C ASP A 195 -12.28 12.38 -9.31
N GLU A 196 -11.28 11.49 -9.47
CA GLU A 196 -11.46 10.15 -10.03
C GLU A 196 -11.10 9.05 -9.04
N MET A 197 -9.93 9.15 -8.37
CA MET A 197 -9.46 8.04 -7.53
C MET A 197 -10.21 7.97 -6.20
N ILE A 198 -10.33 9.07 -5.47
CA ILE A 198 -11.04 9.10 -4.17
C ILE A 198 -12.50 8.67 -4.29
N PRO A 199 -13.28 9.10 -5.29
CA PRO A 199 -14.65 8.59 -5.48
C PRO A 199 -14.73 7.08 -5.74
N TYR A 200 -13.73 6.50 -6.40
CA TYR A 200 -13.69 5.06 -6.65
C TYR A 200 -13.09 4.26 -5.47
N TYR A 201 -12.06 4.81 -4.85
CA TYR A 201 -11.35 4.28 -3.68
C TYR A 201 -11.59 5.23 -2.48
N PRO A 202 -12.74 5.16 -1.79
CA PRO A 202 -13.05 6.08 -0.70
C PRO A 202 -12.02 5.97 0.42
N LEU A 203 -11.61 7.14 0.95
CA LEU A 203 -10.69 7.22 2.08
C LEU A 203 -11.37 6.79 3.37
N GLY A 204 -10.60 6.27 4.32
CA GLY A 204 -11.11 5.92 5.64
C GLY A 204 -10.39 4.74 6.28
N VAL A 205 -10.88 4.37 7.45
CA VAL A 205 -10.48 3.16 8.18
C VAL A 205 -11.47 2.05 7.85
N PHE A 206 -10.98 0.91 7.39
CA PHE A 206 -11.76 -0.26 7.00
C PHE A 206 -11.79 -1.33 8.10
N LYS A 207 -10.76 -1.32 8.95
CA LYS A 207 -10.67 -2.17 10.13
C LYS A 207 -9.75 -1.53 11.15
N ASP A 208 -10.20 -1.52 12.40
CA ASP A 208 -9.41 -1.19 13.57
C ASP A 208 -9.87 -2.07 14.73
N ILE A 209 -8.97 -2.85 15.31
CA ILE A 209 -9.35 -3.75 16.41
C ILE A 209 -9.70 -3.00 17.69
N GLU A 210 -9.24 -1.73 17.85
CA GLU A 210 -9.62 -0.91 18.99
C GLU A 210 -11.10 -0.52 18.97
N ASP A 211 -11.68 -0.33 17.79
CA ASP A 211 -13.10 -0.02 17.62
C ASP A 211 -14.01 -1.23 17.99
N VAL A 212 -13.46 -2.46 17.92
CA VAL A 212 -14.20 -3.70 18.21
C VAL A 212 -14.24 -4.03 19.70
N GLU A 213 -13.29 -3.53 20.51
CA GLU A 213 -13.22 -3.74 21.96
C GLU A 213 -14.14 -2.79 22.72
N GLU A 214 -14.49 -1.63 22.17
CA GLU A 214 -15.41 -0.66 22.77
C GLU A 214 -16.91 -1.09 22.67
N ASP A 215 -17.23 -2.00 21.71
CA ASP A 215 -18.61 -2.49 21.47
C ASP A 215 -18.94 -3.80 22.20
N LYS A 216 -18.08 -4.31 23.10
CA LYS A 216 -18.28 -5.52 23.93
C LYS A 216 -18.38 -5.20 25.40
#